data_af7644df32dc9033ae203994aa2e6092
#
_entry.id   af7644df32dc9033ae203994aa2e6092
#
_cell.length_a   1.000
_cell.length_b   1.000
_cell.length_c   1.000
_cell.angle_alpha   90.00
_cell.angle_beta   90.00
_cell.angle_gamma   90.00
#
_symmetry.space_group_name_H-M   'P 1'
#
loop_
_entity.id
_entity.type
_entity.pdbx_description
1 polymer ?
#
loop_
_entity_poly.entity_id
_entity_poly.type
_entity_poly.pdbx_seq_one_letter_code
_entity_poly.pdbx_strand_id
1 'polypeptide(L)'
;ADLLRGSSLVTYSEVGYGYAVEKATTTQGWTFTMFEETWNYGFPQEMQHFVNCVARDEQPMLTGEDGKAVLEAILAAYHSAGTGQEVKLPWTPPSYERPIELWRGPLSNVMMPPGEARA
;
A
#
# COMPACT_ATOMS: atom_id res chain seq x y z
N ALA A 1 -5.37 18.23 5.74
CA ALA A 1 -4.26 17.27 5.70
C ALA A 1 -4.35 16.46 4.42
N ASP A 2 -3.25 16.31 3.72
CA ASP A 2 -3.16 15.48 2.52
C ASP A 2 -2.90 14.03 2.97
N LEU A 3 -3.94 13.24 3.04
CA LEU A 3 -3.87 11.83 3.47
C LEU A 3 -3.00 10.96 2.55
N LEU A 4 -2.83 11.35 1.29
CA LEU A 4 -2.03 10.59 0.33
C LEU A 4 -0.53 10.86 0.48
N ARG A 5 -0.16 11.97 1.10
CA ARG A 5 1.23 12.41 1.24
C ARG A 5 1.76 12.26 2.65
N GLY A 6 0.89 12.00 3.63
CA GLY A 6 1.27 11.84 5.03
C GLY A 6 1.86 13.08 5.70
N SER A 7 2.12 14.16 4.94
CA SER A 7 2.67 15.42 5.42
C SER A 7 2.07 16.60 4.67
N SER A 8 1.85 17.68 5.38
CA SER A 8 1.46 18.98 4.80
C SER A 8 2.66 19.89 4.58
N LEU A 9 3.85 19.47 4.94
CA LEU A 9 5.06 20.27 4.79
C LEU A 9 5.64 20.09 3.39
N VAL A 10 5.82 21.24 2.70
CA VAL A 10 6.51 21.33 1.42
C VAL A 10 7.75 22.17 1.61
N THR A 11 8.88 21.68 1.20
CA THR A 11 10.17 22.38 1.31
C THR A 11 10.80 22.53 -0.06
N TYR A 12 11.61 23.57 -0.21
CA TYR A 12 12.41 23.81 -1.41
C TYR A 12 13.90 23.91 -1.03
N SER A 13 14.74 23.25 -1.79
CA SER A 13 16.20 23.36 -1.67
C SER A 13 16.85 23.39 -3.05
N GLU A 14 17.68 24.39 -3.32
CA GLU A 14 18.44 24.50 -4.59
C GLU A 14 19.49 23.40 -4.73
N VAL A 15 20.17 23.09 -3.65
CA VAL A 15 21.33 22.19 -3.65
C VAL A 15 20.99 20.79 -3.11
N GLY A 16 19.76 20.60 -2.61
CA GLY A 16 19.40 19.43 -1.86
C GLY A 16 19.87 19.49 -0.40
N TYR A 17 19.50 18.53 0.40
CA TYR A 17 19.95 18.36 1.79
C TYR A 17 20.30 16.89 2.03
N GLY A 18 21.17 16.66 3.01
CA GLY A 18 21.71 15.32 3.28
C GLY A 18 20.72 14.33 3.91
N TYR A 19 19.47 14.72 4.10
CA TYR A 19 18.44 13.84 4.60
C TYR A 19 17.87 12.99 3.46
N ALA A 20 17.85 11.67 3.65
CA ALA A 20 17.26 10.76 2.70
C ALA A 20 15.73 10.80 2.78
N VAL A 21 15.06 11.04 1.66
CA VAL A 21 13.61 10.91 1.53
C VAL A 21 13.31 9.59 0.87
N GLU A 22 12.62 8.71 1.56
CA GLU A 22 12.40 7.31 1.15
C GLU A 22 11.79 7.17 -0.26
N LYS A 23 10.94 8.10 -0.64
CA LYS A 23 10.19 8.02 -1.91
C LYS A 23 10.60 9.05 -2.95
N ALA A 24 11.72 9.72 -2.75
CA ALA A 24 12.24 10.68 -3.68
C ALA A 24 13.66 10.30 -4.13
N THR A 25 13.92 10.45 -5.43
CA THR A 25 15.25 10.19 -6.01
C THR A 25 16.25 11.31 -5.75
N THR A 26 15.77 12.48 -5.30
CA THR A 26 16.57 13.66 -5.00
C THR A 26 15.91 14.50 -3.92
N THR A 27 16.70 15.23 -3.17
CA THR A 27 16.24 16.27 -2.22
C THR A 27 16.37 17.68 -2.78
N GLN A 28 16.78 17.82 -4.05
CA GLN A 28 16.85 19.10 -4.74
C GLN A 28 15.48 19.51 -5.31
N GLY A 29 15.16 20.78 -5.24
CA GLY A 29 13.88 21.33 -5.71
C GLY A 29 12.78 21.26 -4.65
N TRP A 30 11.54 21.22 -5.09
CA TRP A 30 10.37 21.10 -4.22
C TRP A 30 10.15 19.65 -3.80
N THR A 31 10.09 19.44 -2.50
CA THR A 31 9.87 18.11 -1.92
C THR A 31 8.79 18.15 -0.83
N PHE A 32 8.10 17.03 -0.66
CA PHE A 32 7.21 16.80 0.49
C PHE A 32 8.03 16.13 1.58
N THR A 33 8.49 16.93 2.53
CA THR A 33 9.40 16.46 3.59
C THR A 33 8.61 15.88 4.75
N MET A 34 8.92 14.64 5.11
CA MET A 34 8.43 13.98 6.31
C MET A 34 9.63 13.67 7.21
N PHE A 35 9.85 14.50 8.22
CA PHE A 35 10.84 14.22 9.25
C PHE A 35 10.34 13.13 10.18
N GLU A 36 11.29 12.39 10.78
CA GLU A 36 10.94 11.32 11.72
C GLU A 36 9.92 10.33 11.14
N GLU A 37 10.14 9.90 9.89
CA GLU A 37 9.19 9.14 9.09
C GLU A 37 8.67 7.90 9.82
N THR A 38 9.56 7.16 10.48
CA THR A 38 9.21 5.99 11.27
C THR A 38 8.17 6.29 12.36
N TRP A 39 8.32 7.44 13.06
CA TRP A 39 7.38 7.89 14.09
C TRP A 39 6.07 8.39 13.50
N ASN A 40 6.14 9.12 12.40
CA ASN A 40 4.96 9.68 11.74
C ASN A 40 4.08 8.59 11.11
N TYR A 41 4.68 7.50 10.65
CA TYR A 41 3.93 6.32 10.20
C TYR A 41 3.42 5.42 11.33
N GLY A 42 3.84 5.69 12.56
CA GLY A 42 3.32 4.99 13.73
C GLY A 42 3.96 3.63 14.01
N PHE A 43 5.06 3.25 13.34
CA PHE A 43 5.70 1.95 13.55
C PHE A 43 6.10 1.66 15.01
N PRO A 44 6.72 2.60 15.77
CA PRO A 44 7.04 2.35 17.17
C PRO A 44 5.79 2.15 18.03
N GLN A 45 4.73 2.91 17.75
CA GLN A 45 3.46 2.82 18.45
C GLN A 45 2.75 1.49 18.16
N GLU A 46 2.75 1.06 16.91
CA GLU A 46 2.22 -0.23 16.48
C GLU A 46 2.94 -1.38 17.18
N MET A 47 4.27 -1.39 17.14
CA MET A 47 5.07 -2.42 17.80
C MET A 47 4.88 -2.43 19.32
N GLN A 48 4.82 -1.26 19.95
CA GLN A 48 4.54 -1.16 21.38
C GLN A 48 3.15 -1.69 21.74
N HIS A 49 2.14 -1.34 20.93
CA HIS A 49 0.78 -1.86 21.09
C HIS A 49 0.75 -3.38 20.99
N PHE A 50 1.37 -3.94 19.94
CA PHE A 50 1.42 -5.38 19.72
C PHE A 50 2.11 -6.13 20.89
N VAL A 51 3.27 -5.65 21.33
CA VAL A 51 3.98 -6.22 22.47
C VAL A 51 3.12 -6.18 23.75
N ASN A 52 2.42 -5.07 23.99
CA ASN A 52 1.54 -4.94 25.13
C ASN A 52 0.35 -5.92 25.06
N CYS A 53 -0.24 -6.12 23.89
CA CYS A 53 -1.31 -7.09 23.69
C CYS A 53 -0.83 -8.52 24.01
N VAL A 54 0.36 -8.89 23.51
CA VAL A 54 0.95 -10.21 23.82
C VAL A 54 1.24 -10.37 25.31
N ALA A 55 1.82 -9.33 25.96
CA ALA A 55 2.17 -9.39 27.38
C ALA A 55 0.96 -9.45 28.33
N ARG A 56 -0.19 -8.93 27.89
CA ARG A 56 -1.41 -8.85 28.70
C ARG A 56 -2.51 -9.82 28.28
N ASP A 57 -2.24 -10.62 27.24
CA ASP A 57 -3.24 -11.50 26.60
C ASP A 57 -4.50 -10.72 26.14
N GLU A 58 -4.27 -9.55 25.55
CA GLU A 58 -5.30 -8.66 25.03
C GLU A 58 -5.40 -8.76 23.51
N GLN A 59 -6.59 -8.52 22.96
CA GLN A 59 -6.78 -8.44 21.52
C GLN A 59 -6.14 -7.16 20.96
N PRO A 60 -5.41 -7.25 19.84
CA PRO A 60 -4.90 -6.07 19.16
C PRO A 60 -6.03 -5.24 18.55
N MET A 61 -5.76 -3.95 18.34
CA MET A 61 -6.71 -3.01 17.73
C MET A 61 -7.12 -3.45 16.32
N LEU A 62 -6.19 -4.05 15.57
CA LEU A 62 -6.42 -4.65 14.26
C LEU A 62 -6.09 -6.15 14.33
N THR A 63 -7.00 -6.96 13.83
CA THR A 63 -6.92 -8.42 13.84
C THR A 63 -6.67 -8.98 12.44
N GLY A 64 -6.50 -10.28 12.34
CA GLY A 64 -6.41 -10.96 11.05
C GLY A 64 -7.73 -10.87 10.25
N GLU A 65 -8.86 -10.80 10.92
CA GLU A 65 -10.17 -10.61 10.31
C GLU A 65 -10.29 -9.22 9.66
N ASP A 66 -9.78 -8.18 10.33
CA ASP A 66 -9.73 -6.83 9.76
C ASP A 66 -8.83 -6.80 8.52
N GLY A 67 -7.66 -7.43 8.59
CA GLY A 67 -6.75 -7.58 7.45
C GLY A 67 -7.39 -8.33 6.28
N LYS A 68 -8.14 -9.39 6.57
CA LYS A 68 -8.90 -10.14 5.55
C LYS A 68 -9.97 -9.27 4.90
N ALA A 69 -10.72 -8.49 5.68
CA ALA A 69 -11.74 -7.59 5.15
C ALA A 69 -11.15 -6.51 4.23
N VAL A 70 -10.01 -5.95 4.62
CA VAL A 70 -9.28 -4.98 3.77
C VAL A 70 -8.82 -5.64 2.47
N LEU A 71 -8.25 -6.83 2.53
CA LEU A 71 -7.82 -7.56 1.34
C LEU A 71 -8.99 -7.90 0.41
N GLU A 72 -10.12 -8.31 0.96
CA GLU A 72 -11.35 -8.56 0.20
C GLU A 72 -11.80 -7.31 -0.56
N ALA A 73 -11.80 -6.15 0.10
CA ALA A 73 -12.15 -4.88 -0.53
C ALA A 73 -11.19 -4.50 -1.67
N ILE A 74 -9.88 -4.72 -1.48
CA ILE A 74 -8.87 -4.47 -2.52
C ILE A 74 -9.09 -5.39 -3.73
N LEU A 75 -9.31 -6.67 -3.51
CA LEU A 75 -9.54 -7.64 -4.58
C LEU A 75 -10.86 -7.34 -5.32
N ALA A 76 -11.91 -6.97 -4.59
CA ALA A 76 -13.18 -6.53 -5.16
C ALA A 76 -13.02 -5.29 -6.05
N ALA A 77 -12.16 -4.34 -5.64
CA ALA A 77 -11.84 -3.16 -6.44
C ALA A 77 -11.12 -3.53 -7.75
N TYR A 78 -10.17 -4.47 -7.72
CA TYR A 78 -9.53 -4.97 -8.95
C TYR A 78 -10.55 -5.63 -9.88
N HIS A 79 -11.44 -6.46 -9.34
CA HIS A 79 -12.47 -7.11 -10.14
C HIS A 79 -13.46 -6.12 -10.73
N SER A 80 -13.93 -5.17 -9.93
CA SER A 80 -14.80 -4.08 -10.39
C SER A 80 -14.17 -3.26 -11.51
N ALA A 81 -12.88 -2.90 -11.36
CA ALA A 81 -12.14 -2.17 -12.40
C ALA A 81 -11.99 -2.98 -13.70
N GLY A 82 -11.83 -4.30 -13.59
CA GLY A 82 -11.68 -5.18 -14.75
C GLY A 82 -12.97 -5.47 -15.48
N THR A 83 -14.08 -5.56 -14.74
CA THR A 83 -15.38 -5.93 -15.30
C THR A 83 -16.30 -4.73 -15.58
N GLY A 84 -16.03 -3.57 -14.99
CA GLY A 84 -16.92 -2.42 -15.00
C GLY A 84 -18.20 -2.64 -14.20
N GLN A 85 -18.25 -3.64 -13.32
CA GLN A 85 -19.42 -4.00 -12.53
C GLN A 85 -19.24 -3.65 -11.04
N GLU A 86 -20.34 -3.30 -10.39
CA GLU A 86 -20.36 -3.16 -8.93
C GLU A 86 -20.12 -4.51 -8.26
N VAL A 87 -19.29 -4.53 -7.22
CA VAL A 87 -19.06 -5.70 -6.37
C VAL A 87 -19.59 -5.43 -4.97
N LYS A 88 -20.55 -6.25 -4.53
CA LYS A 88 -21.12 -6.15 -3.19
C LYS A 88 -20.33 -7.00 -2.22
N LEU A 89 -19.96 -6.42 -1.08
CA LEU A 89 -19.29 -7.13 0.02
C LEU A 89 -20.34 -7.71 1.00
N PRO A 90 -20.08 -8.86 1.65
CA PRO A 90 -18.89 -9.70 1.51
C PRO A 90 -18.84 -10.43 0.16
N TRP A 91 -17.64 -10.62 -0.38
CA TRP A 91 -17.42 -11.19 -1.71
C TRP A 91 -16.24 -12.16 -1.70
N THR A 92 -16.40 -13.27 -2.42
CA THR A 92 -15.31 -14.23 -2.64
C THR A 92 -14.81 -14.09 -4.07
N PRO A 93 -13.52 -13.84 -4.27
CA PRO A 93 -12.97 -13.71 -5.62
C PRO A 93 -13.06 -15.02 -6.40
N PRO A 94 -13.22 -14.94 -7.74
CA PRO A 94 -13.00 -16.09 -8.60
C PRO A 94 -11.56 -16.59 -8.49
N SER A 95 -11.28 -17.79 -8.96
CA SER A 95 -9.92 -18.34 -8.98
C SER A 95 -8.98 -17.46 -9.79
N TYR A 96 -7.83 -17.14 -9.23
CA TYR A 96 -6.75 -16.35 -9.87
C TYR A 96 -5.39 -16.81 -9.33
N GLU A 97 -4.35 -16.69 -10.12
CA GLU A 97 -2.97 -16.94 -9.66
C GLU A 97 -2.35 -15.67 -9.04
N ARG A 98 -2.65 -14.51 -9.64
CA ARG A 98 -2.16 -13.20 -9.19
C ARG A 98 -3.27 -12.17 -9.14
N PRO A 99 -3.33 -11.28 -8.14
CA PRO A 99 -4.40 -10.29 -7.97
C PRO A 99 -4.67 -9.44 -9.21
N ILE A 100 -3.64 -9.13 -10.01
CA ILE A 100 -3.76 -8.33 -11.22
C ILE A 100 -4.65 -8.99 -12.30
N GLU A 101 -4.82 -10.30 -12.25
CA GLU A 101 -5.67 -11.04 -13.19
C GLU A 101 -7.15 -10.75 -12.99
N LEU A 102 -7.54 -10.33 -11.80
CA LEU A 102 -8.90 -9.85 -11.52
C LEU A 102 -9.23 -8.58 -12.32
N TRP A 103 -8.21 -7.80 -12.66
CA TRP A 103 -8.37 -6.59 -13.46
C TRP A 103 -8.14 -6.83 -14.95
N ARG A 104 -7.05 -7.51 -15.31
CA ARG A 104 -6.58 -7.64 -16.70
C ARG A 104 -6.93 -8.98 -17.36
N GLY A 105 -7.50 -9.91 -16.60
CA GLY A 105 -7.66 -11.30 -17.03
C GLY A 105 -6.36 -12.10 -16.92
N PRO A 106 -6.40 -13.40 -17.27
CA PRO A 106 -5.23 -14.27 -17.22
C PRO A 106 -4.08 -13.70 -18.05
N LEU A 107 -2.89 -13.67 -17.47
CA LEU A 107 -1.70 -13.10 -18.13
C LEU A 107 -1.25 -13.88 -19.37
N SER A 108 -1.76 -15.10 -19.55
CA SER A 108 -1.62 -15.85 -20.80
C SER A 108 -2.20 -15.12 -22.02
N ASN A 109 -3.13 -14.18 -21.81
CA ASN A 109 -3.78 -13.40 -22.85
C ASN A 109 -3.14 -12.03 -23.06
N VAL A 110 -2.18 -11.65 -22.24
CA VAL A 110 -1.41 -10.43 -22.44
C VAL A 110 -0.27 -10.75 -23.39
N MET A 111 -0.36 -10.27 -24.62
CA MET A 111 0.72 -10.33 -25.59
C MET A 111 1.92 -9.58 -24.99
N MET A 112 2.91 -10.32 -24.51
CA MET A 112 4.18 -9.75 -24.04
C MET A 112 4.84 -9.02 -25.19
N PRO A 113 5.35 -7.79 -25.00
CA PRO A 113 6.14 -7.16 -26.05
C PRO A 113 7.33 -8.07 -26.40
N PRO A 114 7.68 -8.21 -27.70
CA PRO A 114 8.76 -9.07 -28.11
C PRO A 114 10.08 -8.58 -27.47
N GLY A 115 10.62 -9.36 -26.53
CA GLY A 115 11.91 -9.06 -25.89
C GLY A 115 12.05 -9.44 -24.42
N GLU A 116 10.97 -9.70 -23.67
CA GLU A 116 11.07 -10.15 -22.28
C GLU A 116 10.80 -11.65 -22.16
N ALA A 117 11.82 -12.44 -22.42
CA ALA A 117 11.80 -13.86 -22.06
C ALA A 117 11.92 -13.98 -20.52
N ARG A 118 11.06 -14.81 -19.94
CA ARG A 118 11.13 -15.16 -18.51
C ARG A 118 12.52 -15.70 -18.19
N ALA A 119 13.22 -15.03 -17.27
CA ALA A 119 14.38 -15.59 -16.57
C ALA A 119 13.88 -16.44 -15.39
#